data_e52c23f6ee5b2a7fef51bcfaf4f3a37c
#
_entry.id   e52c23f6ee5b2a7fef51bcfaf4f3a37c
#
_cell.length_a   1.000
_cell.length_b   1.000
_cell.length_c   1.000
_cell.angle_alpha   90.00
_cell.angle_beta   90.00
_cell.angle_gamma   90.00
#
_symmetry.space_group_name_H-M   'P 1'
#
loop_
_entity.id
_entity.type
_entity.pdbx_description
1 polymer ?
#
loop_
_entity_poly.entity_id
_entity_poly.type
_entity_poly.pdbx_seq_one_letter_code
_entity_poly.pdbx_strand_id
1 'polypeptide(L)'
;MVESRLATVLNVNDDDANRYLVNRILEMAGYHVLEAATGMAALLIAEQHRPDVVVLDVKLPDVSGYEVCARLRANPNTASIAVMHTSATFVTSDKKARGLDSGADAYLTQPFEASELVATVRSLQRLRHAEQAARRRADELAEMDRRKDEFLAMLAHELRNPLAAIMTAIGILERKPTDDTKEARMRGIIHRQTHHLARLVDDLLDVSRITRGKVELRTGRLDLRAVLLQVVQVIRPSTEARGLGLEVSLPDGPLWLSGDATRLEQVFTNLLDNAAKYTDSGHISLRVEREGVNGTAQAVVKVRDTGIGIPNEVLPRIFDLFAQADTSLERTRGGLGIGLTLVRQLVQLHGGQVTARSNGTGTGSEFEVRLPLLHLMEEPVALPLSRRTRAARHILLVEDNPDARQAMRELLELWGHHVEVAPDGLQGVELAVKKRPELALVDIGLPGLDGYRVAQELRTRVGNDIRLVAITGYGGPEGHDRALKAGFDLHIVKPVKPDELDRLLSNL
;
A
#
# COMPACT_ATOMS: atom_id res chain seq x y z
N MET A 1 9.94 26.21 -8.65
CA MET A 1 9.42 27.16 -9.63
C MET A 1 9.49 26.45 -10.97
N VAL A 2 8.37 26.08 -11.54
CA VAL A 2 8.31 25.56 -12.91
C VAL A 2 8.50 26.77 -13.80
N GLU A 3 9.61 26.86 -14.55
CA GLU A 3 9.75 27.83 -15.62
C GLU A 3 8.54 27.67 -16.54
N SER A 4 7.68 28.69 -16.58
CA SER A 4 6.54 28.71 -17.50
C SER A 4 7.11 28.80 -18.91
N ARG A 5 7.21 27.67 -19.60
CA ARG A 5 7.56 27.62 -21.01
C ARG A 5 6.58 28.53 -21.76
N LEU A 6 7.09 29.57 -22.41
CA LEU A 6 6.30 30.43 -23.27
C LEU A 6 5.59 29.56 -24.30
N ALA A 7 4.27 29.70 -24.45
CA ALA A 7 3.52 28.95 -25.43
C ALA A 7 3.96 29.35 -26.85
N THR A 8 4.12 28.36 -27.71
CA THR A 8 4.62 28.55 -29.07
C THR A 8 3.47 28.63 -30.08
N VAL A 9 3.40 29.68 -30.84
CA VAL A 9 2.41 29.88 -31.91
C VAL A 9 3.12 29.89 -33.24
N LEU A 10 2.65 29.10 -34.23
CA LEU A 10 3.10 29.17 -35.62
C LEU A 10 2.14 30.07 -36.38
N ASN A 11 2.65 31.19 -36.87
CA ASN A 11 1.91 32.09 -37.78
C ASN A 11 2.25 31.81 -39.22
N VAL A 12 1.22 31.49 -40.02
CA VAL A 12 1.33 31.11 -41.43
C VAL A 12 0.56 32.11 -42.31
N ASN A 13 1.27 32.93 -43.04
CA ASN A 13 0.68 33.94 -43.93
C ASN A 13 1.69 34.30 -45.03
N ASP A 14 1.27 34.38 -46.28
CA ASP A 14 2.13 34.72 -47.43
C ASP A 14 2.42 36.22 -47.55
N ASP A 15 1.51 37.08 -47.04
CA ASP A 15 1.71 38.51 -46.99
C ASP A 15 2.64 38.92 -45.85
N ASP A 16 3.80 39.49 -46.17
CA ASP A 16 4.84 39.86 -45.22
C ASP A 16 4.36 40.90 -44.19
N ALA A 17 3.49 41.85 -44.61
CA ALA A 17 2.99 42.90 -43.70
C ALA A 17 2.00 42.31 -42.69
N ASN A 18 1.09 41.45 -43.13
CA ASN A 18 0.15 40.74 -42.24
C ASN A 18 0.88 39.77 -41.33
N ARG A 19 1.86 39.03 -41.85
CA ARG A 19 2.67 38.10 -41.04
C ARG A 19 3.42 38.85 -39.97
N TYR A 20 4.07 39.98 -40.31
CA TYR A 20 4.75 40.81 -39.32
C TYR A 20 3.81 41.37 -38.26
N LEU A 21 2.63 41.87 -38.65
CA LEU A 21 1.64 42.43 -37.73
C LEU A 21 1.18 41.37 -36.71
N VAL A 22 0.80 40.18 -37.16
CA VAL A 22 0.35 39.07 -36.32
C VAL A 22 1.48 38.62 -35.39
N ASN A 23 2.71 38.51 -35.89
CA ASN A 23 3.86 38.16 -35.03
C ASN A 23 4.03 39.18 -33.90
N ARG A 24 4.02 40.47 -34.18
CA ARG A 24 4.17 41.52 -33.16
C ARG A 24 3.06 41.51 -32.13
N ILE A 25 1.80 41.27 -32.53
CA ILE A 25 0.67 41.16 -31.62
C ILE A 25 0.86 39.97 -30.65
N LEU A 26 1.25 38.82 -31.17
CA LEU A 26 1.43 37.61 -30.40
C LEU A 26 2.67 37.69 -29.47
N GLU A 27 3.78 38.24 -29.96
CA GLU A 27 4.99 38.49 -29.18
C GLU A 27 4.71 39.43 -27.99
N MET A 28 4.00 40.56 -28.24
CA MET A 28 3.59 41.49 -27.20
C MET A 28 2.65 40.84 -26.16
N ALA A 29 1.90 39.82 -26.55
CA ALA A 29 1.06 39.05 -25.67
C ALA A 29 1.84 37.93 -24.91
N GLY A 30 3.17 37.80 -25.11
CA GLY A 30 4.04 36.88 -24.43
C GLY A 30 4.13 35.48 -25.04
N TYR A 31 3.83 35.34 -26.34
CA TYR A 31 3.99 34.06 -27.05
C TYR A 31 5.36 34.00 -27.75
N HIS A 32 5.89 32.78 -27.86
CA HIS A 32 7.00 32.51 -28.76
C HIS A 32 6.42 32.23 -30.15
N VAL A 33 6.79 33.07 -31.17
CA VAL A 33 6.21 32.98 -32.49
C VAL A 33 7.20 32.37 -33.50
N LEU A 34 6.74 31.34 -34.18
CA LEU A 34 7.36 30.76 -35.34
C LEU A 34 6.59 31.27 -36.57
N GLU A 35 7.27 31.46 -37.71
CA GLU A 35 6.64 31.98 -38.92
C GLU A 35 6.87 31.08 -40.14
N ALA A 36 5.87 31.06 -41.00
CA ALA A 36 5.95 30.42 -42.30
C ALA A 36 5.23 31.25 -43.35
N ALA A 37 5.82 31.38 -44.55
CA ALA A 37 5.23 32.08 -45.68
C ALA A 37 4.43 31.15 -46.63
N THR A 38 4.53 29.84 -46.45
CA THR A 38 3.90 28.83 -47.31
C THR A 38 3.33 27.68 -46.49
N GLY A 39 2.37 26.96 -47.06
CA GLY A 39 1.75 25.82 -46.40
C GLY A 39 2.72 24.65 -46.21
N MET A 40 3.61 24.38 -47.14
CA MET A 40 4.61 23.33 -47.02
C MET A 40 5.64 23.64 -45.93
N ALA A 41 6.09 24.90 -45.80
CA ALA A 41 6.95 25.33 -44.69
C ALA A 41 6.24 25.19 -43.36
N ALA A 42 4.96 25.54 -43.29
CA ALA A 42 4.15 25.40 -42.09
C ALA A 42 4.06 23.93 -41.61
N LEU A 43 3.84 22.98 -42.54
CA LEU A 43 3.79 21.55 -42.21
C LEU A 43 5.12 21.06 -41.63
N LEU A 44 6.25 21.46 -42.24
CA LEU A 44 7.58 21.07 -41.79
C LEU A 44 7.88 21.62 -40.37
N ILE A 45 7.61 22.93 -40.19
CA ILE A 45 7.82 23.59 -38.87
C ILE A 45 6.91 22.98 -37.79
N ALA A 46 5.65 22.70 -38.14
CA ALA A 46 4.70 22.07 -37.22
C ALA A 46 5.17 20.68 -36.76
N GLU A 47 5.76 19.90 -37.67
CA GLU A 47 6.29 18.57 -37.33
C GLU A 47 7.55 18.64 -36.46
N GLN A 48 8.45 19.57 -36.76
CA GLN A 48 9.71 19.74 -36.03
C GLN A 48 9.54 20.38 -34.63
N HIS A 49 8.73 21.43 -34.57
CA HIS A 49 8.63 22.26 -33.34
C HIS A 49 7.38 22.02 -32.51
N ARG A 50 6.34 21.38 -33.07
CA ARG A 50 5.07 21.06 -32.42
C ARG A 50 4.49 22.26 -31.65
N PRO A 51 4.13 23.35 -32.33
CA PRO A 51 3.57 24.55 -31.73
C PRO A 51 2.24 24.22 -30.98
N ASP A 52 1.90 25.03 -30.02
CA ASP A 52 0.65 24.89 -29.29
C ASP A 52 -0.57 25.28 -30.14
N VAL A 53 -0.40 26.32 -30.97
CA VAL A 53 -1.43 26.85 -31.86
C VAL A 53 -0.83 27.19 -33.20
N VAL A 54 -1.56 26.94 -34.29
CA VAL A 54 -1.25 27.43 -35.65
C VAL A 54 -2.30 28.46 -36.04
N VAL A 55 -1.86 29.67 -36.35
CA VAL A 55 -2.65 30.73 -36.96
C VAL A 55 -2.38 30.65 -38.47
N LEU A 56 -3.37 30.23 -39.23
CA LEU A 56 -3.20 29.76 -40.61
C LEU A 56 -4.07 30.56 -41.56
N ASP A 57 -3.45 31.27 -42.48
CA ASP A 57 -4.20 31.90 -43.58
C ASP A 57 -4.78 30.84 -44.51
N VAL A 58 -6.02 31.07 -44.92
CA VAL A 58 -6.72 30.20 -45.88
C VAL A 58 -6.10 30.28 -47.28
N LYS A 59 -5.62 31.45 -47.69
CA LYS A 59 -4.96 31.64 -49.00
C LYS A 59 -3.47 31.61 -48.84
N LEU A 60 -2.83 30.60 -49.39
CA LEU A 60 -1.39 30.45 -49.46
C LEU A 60 -0.96 30.17 -50.90
N PRO A 61 0.29 30.49 -51.30
CA PRO A 61 0.72 30.43 -52.68
C PRO A 61 0.91 29.01 -53.23
N ASP A 62 1.14 28.03 -52.37
CA ASP A 62 1.46 26.64 -52.73
C ASP A 62 0.29 25.68 -52.51
N VAL A 63 -0.25 25.64 -51.29
CA VAL A 63 -1.39 24.79 -50.90
C VAL A 63 -2.37 25.61 -50.07
N SER A 64 -3.67 25.31 -50.17
CA SER A 64 -4.65 26.05 -49.36
C SER A 64 -4.51 25.78 -47.88
N GLY A 65 -4.84 26.76 -47.00
CA GLY A 65 -4.83 26.56 -45.57
C GLY A 65 -5.74 25.40 -45.10
N TYR A 66 -6.83 25.15 -45.80
CA TYR A 66 -7.69 23.99 -45.57
C TYR A 66 -6.95 22.67 -45.80
N GLU A 67 -6.16 22.56 -46.83
CA GLU A 67 -5.34 21.37 -47.12
C GLU A 67 -4.23 21.19 -46.07
N VAL A 68 -3.59 22.29 -45.63
CA VAL A 68 -2.60 22.27 -44.57
C VAL A 68 -3.24 21.74 -43.27
N CYS A 69 -4.43 22.24 -42.91
CA CYS A 69 -5.18 21.78 -41.74
C CYS A 69 -5.49 20.29 -41.84
N ALA A 70 -6.01 19.81 -42.98
CA ALA A 70 -6.32 18.40 -43.19
C ALA A 70 -5.07 17.50 -43.03
N ARG A 71 -3.91 17.93 -43.58
CA ARG A 71 -2.63 17.20 -43.42
C ARG A 71 -2.13 17.20 -42.00
N LEU A 72 -2.25 18.31 -41.26
CA LEU A 72 -1.93 18.37 -39.83
C LEU A 72 -2.79 17.38 -39.03
N ARG A 73 -4.08 17.27 -39.33
CA ARG A 73 -5.00 16.32 -38.69
C ARG A 73 -4.72 14.86 -39.04
N ALA A 74 -4.27 14.58 -40.25
CA ALA A 74 -3.94 13.23 -40.70
C ALA A 74 -2.64 12.67 -40.11
N ASN A 75 -1.72 13.52 -39.63
CA ASN A 75 -0.46 13.09 -39.02
C ASN A 75 -0.60 12.99 -37.50
N PRO A 76 -0.43 11.79 -36.86
CA PRO A 76 -0.55 11.60 -35.43
C PRO A 76 0.32 12.53 -34.56
N ASN A 77 1.48 12.96 -35.10
CA ASN A 77 2.40 13.86 -34.41
C ASN A 77 1.92 15.32 -34.34
N THR A 78 1.06 15.74 -35.26
CA THR A 78 0.57 17.12 -35.39
C THR A 78 -0.94 17.23 -35.24
N ALA A 79 -1.68 16.11 -35.33
CA ALA A 79 -3.15 16.06 -35.25
C ALA A 79 -3.71 16.80 -34.03
N SER A 80 -2.90 16.86 -33.02
CA SER A 80 -3.26 17.45 -31.76
C SER A 80 -2.93 18.95 -31.66
N ILE A 81 -2.35 19.61 -32.63
CA ILE A 81 -2.07 21.06 -32.64
C ILE A 81 -3.37 21.83 -32.86
N ALA A 82 -3.65 22.86 -32.06
CA ALA A 82 -4.82 23.70 -32.29
C ALA A 82 -4.61 24.56 -33.58
N VAL A 83 -5.61 24.58 -34.46
CA VAL A 83 -5.53 25.33 -35.73
C VAL A 83 -6.63 26.39 -35.80
N MET A 84 -6.24 27.64 -36.00
CA MET A 84 -7.13 28.75 -36.22
C MET A 84 -6.93 29.27 -37.66
N HIS A 85 -7.99 29.27 -38.46
CA HIS A 85 -7.95 29.92 -39.79
C HIS A 85 -8.14 31.43 -39.67
N THR A 86 -7.38 32.17 -40.51
CA THR A 86 -7.59 33.59 -40.77
C THR A 86 -7.95 33.81 -42.25
N SER A 87 -8.85 34.76 -42.58
CA SER A 87 -9.22 35.04 -43.97
C SER A 87 -9.71 36.47 -44.14
N ALA A 88 -9.27 37.13 -45.23
CA ALA A 88 -9.64 38.50 -45.62
C ALA A 88 -10.94 38.62 -46.38
N THR A 89 -11.63 37.54 -46.72
CA THR A 89 -12.83 37.59 -47.55
C THR A 89 -14.09 37.56 -46.70
N PHE A 90 -15.11 38.40 -47.04
CA PHE A 90 -16.48 38.29 -46.51
C PHE A 90 -16.94 36.84 -46.65
N VAL A 91 -16.97 36.13 -45.52
CA VAL A 91 -17.22 34.69 -45.51
C VAL A 91 -18.70 34.49 -45.37
N THR A 92 -19.35 34.03 -46.46
CA THR A 92 -20.70 33.44 -46.36
C THR A 92 -20.67 32.27 -45.37
N SER A 93 -21.78 32.03 -44.69
CA SER A 93 -21.93 30.93 -43.70
C SER A 93 -21.39 29.57 -44.19
N ASP A 94 -21.50 29.29 -45.50
CA ASP A 94 -20.97 28.08 -46.15
C ASP A 94 -19.43 27.95 -46.14
N LYS A 95 -18.69 29.07 -46.17
CA LYS A 95 -17.22 29.02 -46.12
C LYS A 95 -16.71 28.88 -44.67
N LYS A 96 -17.44 29.43 -43.69
CA LYS A 96 -17.18 29.17 -42.27
C LYS A 96 -17.40 27.69 -41.93
N ALA A 97 -18.50 27.10 -42.45
CA ALA A 97 -18.77 25.68 -42.30
C ALA A 97 -17.65 24.81 -42.90
N ARG A 98 -17.19 25.12 -44.13
CA ARG A 98 -16.03 24.42 -44.73
C ARG A 98 -14.73 24.55 -43.93
N GLY A 99 -14.50 25.70 -43.28
CA GLY A 99 -13.33 25.90 -42.41
C GLY A 99 -13.36 25.00 -41.18
N LEU A 100 -14.51 24.86 -40.56
CA LEU A 100 -14.69 23.94 -39.42
C LEU A 100 -14.70 22.48 -39.90
N ASP A 101 -15.34 22.19 -41.04
CA ASP A 101 -15.33 20.84 -41.65
C ASP A 101 -13.92 20.36 -42.05
N SER A 102 -12.96 21.29 -42.31
CA SER A 102 -11.55 20.94 -42.53
C SER A 102 -10.79 20.53 -41.28
N GLY A 103 -11.45 20.59 -40.08
CA GLY A 103 -10.87 20.23 -38.80
C GLY A 103 -10.17 21.38 -38.07
N ALA A 104 -10.42 22.64 -38.44
CA ALA A 104 -9.92 23.79 -37.68
C ALA A 104 -10.74 24.01 -36.40
N ASP A 105 -10.08 24.44 -35.32
CA ASP A 105 -10.70 24.66 -34.02
C ASP A 105 -11.30 26.06 -33.87
N ALA A 106 -10.83 27.02 -34.69
CA ALA A 106 -11.39 28.39 -34.72
C ALA A 106 -11.23 29.03 -36.10
N TYR A 107 -11.99 30.09 -36.32
CA TYR A 107 -11.94 30.89 -37.51
C TYR A 107 -12.00 32.40 -37.16
N LEU A 108 -11.08 33.20 -37.71
CA LEU A 108 -11.01 34.64 -37.48
C LEU A 108 -11.04 35.40 -38.80
N THR A 109 -11.96 36.39 -38.95
CA THR A 109 -12.14 37.15 -40.18
C THR A 109 -11.29 38.42 -40.14
N GLN A 110 -10.53 38.68 -41.18
CA GLN A 110 -9.78 39.94 -41.36
C GLN A 110 -10.70 41.04 -41.93
N PRO A 111 -10.56 42.33 -41.48
CA PRO A 111 -9.66 42.79 -40.44
C PRO A 111 -10.19 42.39 -39.04
N PHE A 112 -9.29 42.00 -38.12
CA PHE A 112 -9.57 41.68 -36.74
C PHE A 112 -8.81 42.63 -35.79
N GLU A 113 -9.31 42.80 -34.60
CA GLU A 113 -8.59 43.52 -33.54
C GLU A 113 -7.52 42.63 -32.86
N ALA A 114 -6.43 43.27 -32.39
CA ALA A 114 -5.36 42.57 -31.69
C ALA A 114 -5.88 41.80 -30.48
N SER A 115 -6.85 42.37 -29.74
CA SER A 115 -7.52 41.76 -28.61
C SER A 115 -8.27 40.46 -28.97
N GLU A 116 -8.92 40.42 -30.15
CA GLU A 116 -9.67 39.26 -30.65
C GLU A 116 -8.74 38.10 -31.01
N LEU A 117 -7.64 38.39 -31.72
CA LEU A 117 -6.62 37.41 -32.07
C LEU A 117 -6.04 36.74 -30.77
N VAL A 118 -5.60 37.59 -29.84
CA VAL A 118 -4.98 37.10 -28.60
C VAL A 118 -5.99 36.32 -27.73
N ALA A 119 -7.24 36.79 -27.63
CA ALA A 119 -8.29 36.10 -26.91
C ALA A 119 -8.60 34.71 -27.51
N THR A 120 -8.65 34.60 -28.83
CA THR A 120 -8.90 33.33 -29.54
C THR A 120 -7.74 32.34 -29.33
N VAL A 121 -6.49 32.80 -29.57
CA VAL A 121 -5.30 31.96 -29.31
C VAL A 121 -5.24 31.48 -27.87
N ARG A 122 -5.51 32.34 -26.91
CA ARG A 122 -5.55 32.00 -25.48
C ARG A 122 -6.66 30.98 -25.17
N SER A 123 -7.81 31.11 -25.82
CA SER A 123 -8.93 30.17 -25.64
C SER A 123 -8.57 28.77 -26.15
N LEU A 124 -7.99 28.69 -27.35
CA LEU A 124 -7.54 27.46 -27.97
C LEU A 124 -6.46 26.77 -27.12
N GLN A 125 -5.49 27.52 -26.62
CA GLN A 125 -4.46 27.02 -25.74
C GLN A 125 -5.04 26.43 -24.44
N ARG A 126 -5.98 27.12 -23.80
CA ARG A 126 -6.64 26.63 -22.58
C ARG A 126 -7.43 25.34 -22.81
N LEU A 127 -8.21 25.29 -23.92
CA LEU A 127 -8.96 24.10 -24.29
C LEU A 127 -8.03 22.90 -24.47
N ARG A 128 -6.94 23.12 -25.17
CA ARG A 128 -5.92 22.12 -25.42
C ARG A 128 -5.29 21.54 -24.16
N HIS A 129 -4.86 22.43 -23.24
CA HIS A 129 -4.30 22.01 -21.96
C HIS A 129 -5.33 21.22 -21.12
N ALA A 130 -6.60 21.62 -21.17
CA ALA A 130 -7.68 20.92 -20.47
C ALA A 130 -7.91 19.51 -21.04
N GLU A 131 -7.94 19.36 -22.37
CA GLU A 131 -8.08 18.07 -23.06
C GLU A 131 -6.90 17.14 -22.78
N GLN A 132 -5.66 17.66 -22.85
CA GLN A 132 -4.47 16.88 -22.53
C GLN A 132 -4.45 16.44 -21.05
N ALA A 133 -4.84 17.32 -20.14
CA ALA A 133 -4.94 16.99 -18.71
C ALA A 133 -6.03 15.94 -18.46
N ALA A 134 -7.18 16.06 -19.13
CA ALA A 134 -8.26 15.08 -19.03
C ALA A 134 -7.85 13.71 -19.54
N ARG A 135 -7.16 13.67 -20.71
CA ARG A 135 -6.66 12.43 -21.30
C ARG A 135 -5.64 11.74 -20.39
N ARG A 136 -4.65 12.48 -19.85
CA ARG A 136 -3.69 11.93 -18.89
C ARG A 136 -4.37 11.32 -17.67
N ARG A 137 -5.35 12.02 -17.10
CA ARG A 137 -6.12 11.50 -15.97
C ARG A 137 -6.91 10.24 -16.30
N ALA A 138 -7.50 10.18 -17.52
CA ALA A 138 -8.20 9.00 -17.98
C ALA A 138 -7.27 7.80 -18.13
N ASP A 139 -6.08 8.00 -18.72
CA ASP A 139 -5.06 6.96 -18.85
C ASP A 139 -4.54 6.47 -17.49
N GLU A 140 -4.31 7.39 -16.54
CA GLU A 140 -3.91 7.07 -15.16
C GLU A 140 -4.99 6.26 -14.42
N LEU A 141 -6.27 6.66 -14.56
CA LEU A 141 -7.40 5.94 -13.97
C LEU A 141 -7.57 4.53 -14.56
N ALA A 142 -7.45 4.40 -15.88
CA ALA A 142 -7.55 3.11 -16.57
C ALA A 142 -6.43 2.15 -16.11
N GLU A 143 -5.20 2.66 -15.94
CA GLU A 143 -4.09 1.87 -15.44
C GLU A 143 -4.27 1.47 -13.97
N MET A 144 -4.80 2.37 -13.14
CA MET A 144 -5.13 2.05 -11.74
C MET A 144 -6.23 0.98 -11.63
N ASP A 145 -7.28 1.06 -12.45
CA ASP A 145 -8.38 0.10 -12.46
C ASP A 145 -7.88 -1.28 -12.93
N ARG A 146 -7.06 -1.34 -13.97
CA ARG A 146 -6.42 -2.58 -14.42
C ARG A 146 -5.59 -3.23 -13.32
N ARG A 147 -4.75 -2.47 -12.61
CA ARG A 147 -3.93 -2.97 -11.49
C ARG A 147 -4.79 -3.51 -10.35
N LYS A 148 -5.91 -2.84 -10.07
CA LYS A 148 -6.88 -3.31 -9.06
C LYS A 148 -7.49 -4.65 -9.45
N ASP A 149 -7.87 -4.85 -10.71
CA ASP A 149 -8.46 -6.10 -11.18
C ASP A 149 -7.42 -7.25 -11.17
N GLU A 150 -6.20 -7.00 -11.62
CA GLU A 150 -5.08 -7.94 -11.52
C GLU A 150 -4.83 -8.36 -10.06
N PHE A 151 -4.88 -7.40 -9.12
CA PHE A 151 -4.76 -7.69 -7.69
C PHE A 151 -5.89 -8.58 -7.17
N LEU A 152 -7.15 -8.28 -7.50
CA LEU A 152 -8.29 -9.09 -7.05
C LEU A 152 -8.22 -10.53 -7.58
N ALA A 153 -7.79 -10.71 -8.82
CA ALA A 153 -7.58 -12.02 -9.41
C ALA A 153 -6.46 -12.81 -8.68
N MET A 154 -5.34 -12.14 -8.40
CA MET A 154 -4.21 -12.73 -7.67
C MET A 154 -4.60 -13.05 -6.22
N LEU A 155 -5.31 -12.15 -5.53
CA LEU A 155 -5.81 -12.38 -4.18
C LEU A 155 -6.70 -13.62 -4.11
N ALA A 156 -7.61 -13.77 -5.06
CA ALA A 156 -8.48 -14.96 -5.15
C ALA A 156 -7.67 -16.24 -5.30
N HIS A 157 -6.58 -16.23 -6.07
CA HIS A 157 -5.67 -17.36 -6.22
C HIS A 157 -4.91 -17.67 -4.92
N GLU A 158 -4.31 -16.63 -4.29
CA GLU A 158 -3.53 -16.78 -3.06
C GLU A 158 -4.39 -17.23 -1.86
N LEU A 159 -5.68 -16.92 -1.83
CA LEU A 159 -6.61 -17.42 -0.82
C LEU A 159 -7.10 -18.84 -1.14
N ARG A 160 -7.31 -19.18 -2.41
CA ARG A 160 -7.80 -20.50 -2.82
C ARG A 160 -6.78 -21.61 -2.57
N ASN A 161 -5.50 -21.33 -2.78
CA ASN A 161 -4.42 -22.32 -2.65
C ASN A 161 -4.31 -22.89 -1.22
N PRO A 162 -4.15 -22.12 -0.15
CA PRO A 162 -4.12 -22.62 1.21
C PRO A 162 -5.43 -23.29 1.61
N LEU A 163 -6.57 -22.74 1.18
CA LEU A 163 -7.88 -23.34 1.44
C LEU A 163 -8.02 -24.73 0.82
N ALA A 164 -7.59 -24.90 -0.43
CA ALA A 164 -7.62 -26.21 -1.09
C ALA A 164 -6.72 -27.24 -0.38
N ALA A 165 -5.53 -26.81 0.08
CA ALA A 165 -4.64 -27.68 0.84
C ALA A 165 -5.24 -28.09 2.19
N ILE A 166 -5.90 -27.18 2.89
CA ILE A 166 -6.61 -27.45 4.16
C ILE A 166 -7.75 -28.44 3.89
N MET A 167 -8.61 -28.17 2.91
CA MET A 167 -9.73 -29.07 2.56
C MET A 167 -9.26 -30.48 2.19
N THR A 168 -8.18 -30.58 1.42
CA THR A 168 -7.58 -31.88 1.06
C THR A 168 -7.05 -32.59 2.30
N ALA A 169 -6.36 -31.91 3.20
CA ALA A 169 -5.84 -32.52 4.42
C ALA A 169 -6.97 -32.98 5.36
N ILE A 170 -8.04 -32.21 5.51
CA ILE A 170 -9.24 -32.59 6.25
C ILE A 170 -9.89 -33.84 5.62
N GLY A 171 -10.11 -33.85 4.31
CA GLY A 171 -10.71 -35.01 3.63
C GLY A 171 -9.89 -36.31 3.74
N ILE A 172 -8.55 -36.18 3.94
CA ILE A 172 -7.71 -37.35 4.26
C ILE A 172 -7.92 -37.78 5.71
N LEU A 173 -7.99 -36.87 6.66
CA LEU A 173 -8.23 -37.16 8.08
C LEU A 173 -9.59 -37.81 8.32
N GLU A 174 -10.64 -37.37 7.61
CA GLU A 174 -12.01 -37.95 7.69
C GLU A 174 -12.05 -39.43 7.25
N ARG A 175 -11.16 -39.86 6.35
CA ARG A 175 -11.03 -41.21 5.91
C ARG A 175 -10.27 -42.13 6.87
N LYS A 176 -9.98 -41.65 8.09
CA LYS A 176 -9.29 -42.36 9.18
C LYS A 176 -7.99 -43.03 8.68
N PRO A 177 -6.91 -42.27 8.47
CA PRO A 177 -5.62 -42.85 8.13
C PRO A 177 -5.19 -43.78 9.27
N THR A 178 -4.75 -45.00 8.93
CA THR A 178 -4.28 -46.03 9.87
C THR A 178 -2.86 -45.79 10.38
N ASP A 179 -2.28 -44.61 10.04
CA ASP A 179 -0.88 -44.28 10.30
C ASP A 179 -0.83 -42.93 11.01
N ASP A 180 -0.39 -42.93 12.29
CA ASP A 180 -0.24 -41.73 13.14
C ASP A 180 0.69 -40.69 12.52
N THR A 181 1.68 -41.13 11.72
CA THR A 181 2.61 -40.22 11.03
C THR A 181 1.90 -39.43 9.92
N LYS A 182 0.96 -40.05 9.22
CA LYS A 182 0.13 -39.37 8.20
C LYS A 182 -0.82 -38.37 8.87
N GLU A 183 -1.42 -38.75 9.99
CA GLU A 183 -2.31 -37.88 10.73
C GLU A 183 -1.55 -36.62 11.22
N ALA A 184 -0.40 -36.80 11.86
CA ALA A 184 0.46 -35.71 12.30
C ALA A 184 0.89 -34.79 11.14
N ARG A 185 1.20 -35.39 9.97
CA ARG A 185 1.55 -34.63 8.77
C ARG A 185 0.38 -33.79 8.24
N MET A 186 -0.84 -34.34 8.20
CA MET A 186 -2.04 -33.62 7.75
C MET A 186 -2.38 -32.47 8.71
N ARG A 187 -2.35 -32.71 10.01
CA ARG A 187 -2.50 -31.66 11.04
C ARG A 187 -1.45 -30.55 10.87
N GLY A 188 -0.20 -30.91 10.59
CA GLY A 188 0.86 -29.96 10.29
C GLY A 188 0.61 -29.12 9.04
N ILE A 189 0.02 -29.70 7.99
CA ILE A 189 -0.39 -28.97 6.78
C ILE A 189 -1.49 -27.96 7.12
N ILE A 190 -2.56 -28.41 7.79
CA ILE A 190 -3.67 -27.55 8.18
C ILE A 190 -3.14 -26.36 9.00
N HIS A 191 -2.35 -26.62 10.02
CA HIS A 191 -1.78 -25.59 10.89
C HIS A 191 -0.98 -24.54 10.08
N ARG A 192 -0.04 -24.98 9.24
CA ARG A 192 0.77 -24.05 8.42
C ARG A 192 -0.09 -23.23 7.47
N GLN A 193 -1.07 -23.84 6.79
CA GLN A 193 -1.91 -23.16 5.81
C GLN A 193 -2.90 -22.19 6.48
N THR A 194 -3.42 -22.53 7.64
CA THR A 194 -4.28 -21.61 8.43
C THR A 194 -3.51 -20.39 8.90
N HIS A 195 -2.28 -20.58 9.40
CA HIS A 195 -1.41 -19.44 9.76
C HIS A 195 -1.03 -18.59 8.55
N HIS A 196 -0.81 -19.20 7.39
CA HIS A 196 -0.55 -18.46 6.16
C HIS A 196 -1.77 -17.62 5.74
N LEU A 197 -2.98 -18.22 5.79
CA LEU A 197 -4.21 -17.52 5.48
C LEU A 197 -4.48 -16.35 6.43
N ALA A 198 -4.27 -16.54 7.73
CA ALA A 198 -4.42 -15.47 8.72
C ALA A 198 -3.49 -14.29 8.41
N ARG A 199 -2.20 -14.55 8.11
CA ARG A 199 -1.25 -13.49 7.70
C ARG A 199 -1.69 -12.74 6.45
N LEU A 200 -2.19 -13.45 5.41
CA LEU A 200 -2.69 -12.82 4.19
C LEU A 200 -3.86 -11.86 4.47
N VAL A 201 -4.78 -12.26 5.35
CA VAL A 201 -5.92 -11.42 5.75
C VAL A 201 -5.44 -10.21 6.54
N ASP A 202 -4.52 -10.39 7.49
CA ASP A 202 -3.95 -9.28 8.28
C ASP A 202 -3.21 -8.28 7.39
N ASP A 203 -2.37 -8.74 6.46
CA ASP A 203 -1.66 -7.89 5.49
C ASP A 203 -2.64 -7.10 4.61
N LEU A 204 -3.74 -7.71 4.18
CA LEU A 204 -4.79 -7.06 3.39
C LEU A 204 -5.51 -5.95 4.19
N LEU A 205 -5.85 -6.24 5.45
CA LEU A 205 -6.46 -5.27 6.36
C LEU A 205 -5.51 -4.10 6.65
N ASP A 206 -4.22 -4.38 6.84
CA ASP A 206 -3.20 -3.36 7.04
C ASP A 206 -3.08 -2.44 5.81
N VAL A 207 -3.01 -3.00 4.59
CA VAL A 207 -3.00 -2.20 3.35
C VAL A 207 -4.26 -1.34 3.22
N SER A 208 -5.44 -1.90 3.52
CA SER A 208 -6.70 -1.14 3.49
C SER A 208 -6.71 0.03 4.48
N ARG A 209 -6.10 -0.14 5.66
CA ARG A 209 -5.97 0.93 6.67
C ARG A 209 -4.94 1.98 6.25
N ILE A 210 -3.82 1.54 5.68
CA ILE A 210 -2.73 2.38 5.19
C ILE A 210 -3.21 3.29 4.05
N THR A 211 -3.89 2.74 3.04
CA THR A 211 -4.39 3.52 1.90
C THR A 211 -5.42 4.58 2.31
N ARG A 212 -6.08 4.38 3.45
CA ARG A 212 -7.02 5.37 4.03
C ARG A 212 -6.36 6.32 5.04
N GLY A 213 -5.05 6.25 5.26
CA GLY A 213 -4.32 7.07 6.24
C GLY A 213 -4.73 6.82 7.70
N LYS A 214 -5.29 5.64 8.00
CA LYS A 214 -5.87 5.29 9.32
C LYS A 214 -4.99 4.35 10.15
N VAL A 215 -3.71 4.21 9.84
CA VAL A 215 -2.80 3.41 10.65
C VAL A 215 -2.23 4.28 11.76
N GLU A 216 -2.60 3.97 12.99
CA GLU A 216 -2.00 4.54 14.19
C GLU A 216 -1.05 3.52 14.81
N LEU A 217 0.17 3.96 15.16
CA LEU A 217 1.14 3.14 15.86
C LEU A 217 0.88 3.18 17.37
N ARG A 218 0.98 2.04 18.03
CA ARG A 218 1.06 1.97 19.49
C ARG A 218 2.50 2.24 19.91
N THR A 219 2.89 3.51 19.87
CA THR A 219 4.27 3.89 20.16
C THR A 219 4.58 3.78 21.64
N GLY A 220 5.63 3.04 21.94
CA GLY A 220 6.24 2.94 23.28
C GLY A 220 7.75 2.93 23.17
N ARG A 221 8.44 3.09 24.29
CA ARG A 221 9.89 2.89 24.35
C ARG A 221 10.18 1.39 24.19
N LEU A 222 10.97 1.01 23.21
CA LEU A 222 11.34 -0.38 22.95
C LEU A 222 12.82 -0.50 22.57
N ASP A 223 13.37 -1.67 22.85
CA ASP A 223 14.72 -2.05 22.39
C ASP A 223 14.61 -2.81 21.07
N LEU A 224 15.10 -2.19 19.98
CA LEU A 224 15.11 -2.79 18.64
C LEU A 224 15.93 -4.09 18.60
N ARG A 225 17.01 -4.20 19.39
CA ARG A 225 17.82 -5.41 19.47
C ARG A 225 16.99 -6.60 19.96
N ALA A 226 16.13 -6.39 20.97
CA ALA A 226 15.23 -7.44 21.49
C ALA A 226 14.23 -7.90 20.43
N VAL A 227 13.64 -6.96 19.68
CA VAL A 227 12.72 -7.26 18.57
C VAL A 227 13.42 -8.10 17.50
N LEU A 228 14.61 -7.70 17.06
CA LEU A 228 15.37 -8.41 16.04
C LEU A 228 15.79 -9.82 16.47
N LEU A 229 16.18 -10.00 17.72
CA LEU A 229 16.50 -11.32 18.28
C LEU A 229 15.29 -12.25 18.28
N GLN A 230 14.09 -11.72 18.60
CA GLN A 230 12.86 -12.49 18.54
C GLN A 230 12.54 -12.92 17.09
N VAL A 231 12.65 -12.01 16.11
CA VAL A 231 12.45 -12.34 14.69
C VAL A 231 13.43 -13.40 14.21
N VAL A 232 14.71 -13.28 14.58
CA VAL A 232 15.75 -14.26 14.23
C VAL A 232 15.43 -15.64 14.81
N GLN A 233 14.93 -15.74 16.04
CA GLN A 233 14.54 -17.02 16.64
C GLN A 233 13.40 -17.70 15.87
N VAL A 234 12.45 -16.92 15.34
CA VAL A 234 11.32 -17.45 14.54
C VAL A 234 11.76 -17.91 13.16
N ILE A 235 12.67 -17.17 12.51
CA ILE A 235 13.10 -17.43 11.13
C ILE A 235 14.16 -18.54 11.03
N ARG A 236 15.04 -18.67 12.01
CA ARG A 236 16.18 -19.61 12.03
C ARG A 236 15.81 -21.06 11.70
N PRO A 237 14.76 -21.68 12.29
CA PRO A 237 14.40 -23.07 11.95
C PRO A 237 14.01 -23.25 10.49
N SER A 238 13.39 -22.25 9.88
CA SER A 238 12.95 -22.30 8.48
C SER A 238 14.12 -22.15 7.50
N THR A 239 15.12 -21.32 7.82
CA THR A 239 16.35 -21.16 7.03
C THR A 239 17.24 -22.39 7.13
N GLU A 240 17.42 -22.95 8.32
CA GLU A 240 18.18 -24.19 8.55
C GLU A 240 17.55 -25.39 7.83
N ALA A 241 16.22 -25.54 7.86
CA ALA A 241 15.50 -26.60 7.14
C ALA A 241 15.67 -26.51 5.61
N ARG A 242 16.04 -25.35 5.08
CA ARG A 242 16.36 -25.10 3.66
C ARG A 242 17.87 -25.20 3.36
N GLY A 243 18.71 -25.41 4.37
CA GLY A 243 20.16 -25.42 4.22
C GLY A 243 20.78 -24.04 3.97
N LEU A 244 20.09 -22.95 4.35
CA LEU A 244 20.58 -21.59 4.20
C LEU A 244 21.34 -21.16 5.46
N GLY A 245 22.52 -20.54 5.27
CA GLY A 245 23.24 -19.88 6.36
C GLY A 245 22.53 -18.62 6.83
N LEU A 246 22.41 -18.42 8.16
CA LEU A 246 21.89 -17.18 8.73
C LEU A 246 22.93 -16.55 9.65
N GLU A 247 23.55 -15.46 9.19
CA GLU A 247 24.52 -14.67 9.93
C GLU A 247 23.85 -13.47 10.60
N VAL A 248 24.08 -13.28 11.91
CA VAL A 248 23.47 -12.19 12.68
C VAL A 248 24.57 -11.41 13.39
N SER A 249 24.66 -10.13 13.12
CA SER A 249 25.60 -9.20 13.74
C SER A 249 24.84 -8.03 14.34
N LEU A 250 24.76 -7.99 15.66
CA LEU A 250 24.09 -6.94 16.44
C LEU A 250 25.13 -6.23 17.32
N PRO A 251 25.02 -4.92 17.52
CA PRO A 251 25.91 -4.19 18.43
C PRO A 251 25.70 -4.61 19.89
N ASP A 252 26.72 -4.42 20.70
CA ASP A 252 26.63 -4.57 22.15
C ASP A 252 25.76 -3.45 22.73
N GLY A 253 24.79 -3.84 23.57
CA GLY A 253 23.88 -2.92 24.24
C GLY A 253 22.56 -2.66 23.50
N PRO A 254 21.59 -2.05 24.20
CA PRO A 254 20.25 -1.82 23.70
C PRO A 254 20.20 -0.68 22.68
N LEU A 255 19.28 -0.80 21.72
CA LEU A 255 18.98 0.20 20.71
C LEU A 255 17.58 0.77 20.97
N TRP A 256 17.52 1.76 21.84
CA TRP A 256 16.25 2.35 22.24
C TRP A 256 15.65 3.25 21.18
N LEU A 257 14.39 3.00 20.83
CA LEU A 257 13.59 3.87 19.97
C LEU A 257 12.15 4.00 20.48
N SER A 258 11.42 4.98 19.95
CA SER A 258 9.97 5.12 20.15
C SER A 258 9.27 4.44 18.97
N GLY A 259 8.50 3.40 19.23
CA GLY A 259 7.83 2.67 18.15
C GLY A 259 6.87 1.61 18.67
N ASP A 260 6.29 0.88 17.72
CA ASP A 260 5.40 -0.26 17.95
C ASP A 260 6.18 -1.56 17.69
N ALA A 261 6.43 -2.32 18.75
CA ALA A 261 7.22 -3.55 18.69
C ALA A 261 6.63 -4.57 17.72
N THR A 262 5.31 -4.76 17.70
CA THR A 262 4.61 -5.71 16.82
C THR A 262 4.77 -5.31 15.36
N ARG A 263 4.69 -4.02 15.06
CA ARG A 263 4.86 -3.51 13.69
C ARG A 263 6.29 -3.59 13.20
N LEU A 264 7.27 -3.36 14.07
CA LEU A 264 8.68 -3.56 13.73
C LEU A 264 9.02 -5.05 13.56
N GLU A 265 8.46 -5.93 14.39
CA GLU A 265 8.56 -7.38 14.18
C GLU A 265 8.01 -7.78 12.80
N GLN A 266 6.86 -7.23 12.38
CA GLN A 266 6.28 -7.44 11.06
C GLN A 266 7.20 -6.96 9.93
N VAL A 267 7.83 -5.77 10.08
CA VAL A 267 8.80 -5.23 9.11
C VAL A 267 9.95 -6.21 8.89
N PHE A 268 10.62 -6.63 9.97
CA PHE A 268 11.83 -7.46 9.84
C PHE A 268 11.52 -8.92 9.48
N THR A 269 10.36 -9.43 9.92
CA THR A 269 9.86 -10.74 9.46
C THR A 269 9.63 -10.73 7.96
N ASN A 270 8.97 -9.69 7.41
CA ASN A 270 8.75 -9.58 5.97
C ASN A 270 10.06 -9.51 5.17
N LEU A 271 11.06 -8.78 5.66
CA LEU A 271 12.36 -8.68 4.98
C LEU A 271 13.13 -10.01 5.03
N LEU A 272 13.17 -10.67 6.17
CA LEU A 272 13.89 -11.94 6.33
C LEU A 272 13.15 -13.12 5.65
N ASP A 273 11.82 -13.15 5.68
CA ASP A 273 11.02 -14.12 4.92
C ASP A 273 11.26 -13.97 3.41
N ASN A 274 11.33 -12.73 2.91
CA ASN A 274 11.66 -12.47 1.51
C ASN A 274 13.08 -12.94 1.18
N ALA A 275 14.07 -12.63 2.01
CA ALA A 275 15.44 -13.10 1.84
C ALA A 275 15.50 -14.64 1.78
N ALA A 276 14.81 -15.33 2.70
CA ALA A 276 14.74 -16.79 2.71
C ALA A 276 13.98 -17.37 1.51
N LYS A 277 12.93 -16.69 1.04
CA LYS A 277 12.10 -17.11 -0.09
C LYS A 277 12.84 -17.04 -1.42
N TYR A 278 13.63 -15.99 -1.61
CA TYR A 278 14.32 -15.71 -2.87
C TYR A 278 15.77 -16.18 -2.92
N THR A 279 16.23 -16.90 -1.87
CA THR A 279 17.53 -17.56 -1.84
C THR A 279 17.34 -19.07 -1.88
N ASP A 280 17.82 -19.70 -2.95
CA ASP A 280 17.77 -21.17 -3.08
C ASP A 280 18.95 -21.86 -2.37
N SER A 281 20.11 -21.25 -2.40
CA SER A 281 21.33 -21.72 -1.76
C SER A 281 22.23 -20.52 -1.40
N GLY A 282 22.98 -20.63 -0.33
CA GLY A 282 23.87 -19.56 0.15
C GLY A 282 23.52 -19.08 1.54
N HIS A 283 23.59 -17.78 1.78
CA HIS A 283 23.41 -17.21 3.11
C HIS A 283 22.57 -15.92 3.11
N ILE A 284 22.00 -15.65 4.28
CA ILE A 284 21.27 -14.44 4.62
C ILE A 284 22.05 -13.77 5.77
N SER A 285 22.25 -12.48 5.71
CA SER A 285 22.88 -11.72 6.80
C SER A 285 21.97 -10.61 7.31
N LEU A 286 21.83 -10.53 8.63
CA LEU A 286 21.20 -9.43 9.35
C LEU A 286 22.30 -8.68 10.10
N ARG A 287 22.58 -7.45 9.72
CA ARG A 287 23.55 -6.59 10.36
C ARG A 287 22.92 -5.31 10.85
N VAL A 288 23.27 -4.93 12.09
CA VAL A 288 22.78 -3.68 12.69
C VAL A 288 23.95 -2.82 13.10
N GLU A 289 23.90 -1.56 12.71
CA GLU A 289 24.92 -0.57 13.03
C GLU A 289 24.23 0.66 13.65
N ARG A 290 24.93 1.36 14.53
CA ARG A 290 24.50 2.66 15.04
C ARG A 290 25.25 3.75 14.30
N GLU A 291 24.54 4.58 13.56
CA GLU A 291 25.10 5.72 12.84
C GLU A 291 24.62 7.04 13.47
N GLY A 292 25.44 8.09 13.33
CA GLY A 292 25.13 9.44 13.76
C GLY A 292 25.82 9.86 15.05
N VAL A 293 26.03 11.18 15.19
CA VAL A 293 26.69 11.83 16.33
C VAL A 293 25.78 12.96 16.81
N ASN A 294 25.70 13.13 18.15
CA ASN A 294 25.05 14.31 18.78
C ASN A 294 23.61 14.64 18.33
N GLY A 295 22.66 13.79 18.74
CA GLY A 295 21.21 14.09 18.61
C GLY A 295 20.54 13.54 17.33
N THR A 296 21.29 12.97 16.39
CA THR A 296 20.78 12.37 15.15
C THR A 296 21.09 10.88 15.02
N ALA A 297 21.26 10.18 16.16
CA ALA A 297 21.60 8.77 16.15
C ALA A 297 20.47 7.93 15.51
N GLN A 298 20.84 7.06 14.58
CA GLN A 298 19.95 6.14 13.90
C GLN A 298 20.44 4.70 14.04
N ALA A 299 19.52 3.75 14.12
CA ALA A 299 19.81 2.34 13.89
C ALA A 299 19.70 2.07 12.39
N VAL A 300 20.75 1.49 11.82
CA VAL A 300 20.80 1.06 10.43
C VAL A 300 20.77 -0.46 10.41
N VAL A 301 19.66 -1.02 9.97
CA VAL A 301 19.47 -2.48 9.88
C VAL A 301 19.59 -2.89 8.42
N LYS A 302 20.55 -3.74 8.12
CA LYS A 302 20.79 -4.28 6.76
C LYS A 302 20.44 -5.76 6.73
N VAL A 303 19.52 -6.12 5.86
CA VAL A 303 19.15 -7.50 5.53
C VAL A 303 19.68 -7.78 4.13
N ARG A 304 20.65 -8.65 4.01
CA ARG A 304 21.25 -9.01 2.73
C ARG A 304 21.10 -10.51 2.47
N ASP A 305 20.81 -10.85 1.24
CA ASP A 305 20.74 -12.21 0.74
C ASP A 305 21.69 -12.44 -0.45
N THR A 306 21.99 -13.71 -0.73
CA THR A 306 22.76 -14.13 -1.90
C THR A 306 21.87 -14.80 -2.95
N GLY A 307 20.59 -14.43 -3.00
CA GLY A 307 19.58 -15.04 -3.84
C GLY A 307 19.57 -14.54 -5.28
N ILE A 308 18.40 -14.66 -5.91
CA ILE A 308 18.20 -14.37 -7.34
C ILE A 308 18.43 -12.90 -7.71
N GLY A 309 18.49 -11.98 -6.74
CA GLY A 309 18.62 -10.54 -6.98
C GLY A 309 17.34 -9.90 -7.54
N ILE A 310 17.43 -8.60 -7.84
CA ILE A 310 16.29 -7.79 -8.31
C ILE A 310 16.65 -7.17 -9.67
N PRO A 311 15.82 -7.38 -10.72
CA PRO A 311 16.04 -6.73 -12.01
C PRO A 311 16.03 -5.19 -11.89
N ASN A 312 16.93 -4.51 -12.61
CA ASN A 312 17.08 -3.05 -12.57
C ASN A 312 15.78 -2.30 -12.93
N GLU A 313 14.94 -2.89 -13.77
CA GLU A 313 13.65 -2.31 -14.19
C GLU A 313 12.62 -2.32 -13.07
N VAL A 314 12.70 -3.29 -12.15
CA VAL A 314 11.75 -3.48 -11.04
C VAL A 314 12.22 -2.75 -9.78
N LEU A 315 13.54 -2.65 -9.58
CA LEU A 315 14.13 -2.08 -8.37
C LEU A 315 13.56 -0.70 -7.96
N PRO A 316 13.31 0.28 -8.87
CA PRO A 316 12.73 1.56 -8.50
C PRO A 316 11.30 1.47 -7.97
N ARG A 317 10.58 0.41 -8.34
CA ARG A 317 9.16 0.20 -8.05
C ARG A 317 8.87 -0.92 -7.04
N ILE A 318 9.92 -1.53 -6.46
CA ILE A 318 9.79 -2.73 -5.60
C ILE A 318 8.94 -2.49 -4.34
N PHE A 319 8.83 -1.23 -3.91
CA PHE A 319 8.01 -0.81 -2.78
C PHE A 319 6.61 -0.35 -3.19
N ASP A 320 6.29 -0.31 -4.48
CA ASP A 320 4.96 0.09 -4.95
C ASP A 320 3.96 -1.03 -4.69
N LEU A 321 2.71 -0.65 -4.49
CA LEU A 321 1.65 -1.59 -4.22
C LEU A 321 1.52 -2.55 -5.42
N PHE A 322 1.51 -3.87 -5.13
CA PHE A 322 1.40 -4.95 -6.14
C PHE A 322 2.58 -5.08 -7.11
N ALA A 323 3.73 -4.47 -6.79
CA ALA A 323 4.92 -4.66 -7.59
C ALA A 323 5.44 -6.10 -7.46
N GLN A 324 5.63 -6.76 -8.60
CA GLN A 324 6.25 -8.09 -8.72
C GLN A 324 7.21 -8.06 -9.91
N ALA A 325 8.29 -8.85 -9.84
CA ALA A 325 9.13 -9.09 -11.00
C ALA A 325 8.40 -10.09 -11.92
N ASP A 326 8.02 -9.64 -13.13
CA ASP A 326 7.32 -10.42 -14.15
C ASP A 326 8.22 -11.50 -14.77
N THR A 327 8.57 -12.54 -14.02
CA THR A 327 9.23 -13.70 -14.61
C THR A 327 8.33 -14.92 -14.49
N SER A 328 8.05 -15.54 -15.62
CA SER A 328 7.13 -16.69 -15.78
C SER A 328 7.49 -17.92 -14.92
N LEU A 329 8.69 -17.99 -14.38
CA LEU A 329 9.17 -19.00 -13.43
C LEU A 329 8.88 -18.66 -11.96
N GLU A 330 8.54 -17.41 -11.63
CA GLU A 330 8.32 -16.93 -10.25
C GLU A 330 6.86 -17.01 -9.79
N ARG A 331 5.91 -17.30 -10.68
CA ARG A 331 4.51 -17.58 -10.32
C ARG A 331 4.36 -18.74 -9.34
N THR A 332 5.34 -19.64 -9.25
CA THR A 332 5.35 -20.76 -8.29
C THR A 332 5.77 -20.35 -6.88
N ARG A 333 6.38 -19.18 -6.68
CA ARG A 333 6.87 -18.72 -5.37
C ARG A 333 5.94 -17.75 -4.65
N GLY A 334 4.76 -17.46 -5.20
CA GLY A 334 3.59 -16.78 -4.66
C GLY A 334 3.82 -15.60 -3.68
N GLY A 335 2.95 -14.60 -3.72
CA GLY A 335 2.86 -13.51 -2.75
C GLY A 335 2.12 -12.33 -3.36
N LEU A 336 1.36 -11.59 -2.55
CA LEU A 336 0.49 -10.50 -3.01
C LEU A 336 1.23 -9.21 -3.46
N GLY A 337 2.56 -9.15 -3.36
CA GLY A 337 3.32 -7.91 -3.62
C GLY A 337 3.03 -6.79 -2.61
N ILE A 338 2.53 -7.15 -1.44
CA ILE A 338 2.09 -6.23 -0.38
C ILE A 338 3.20 -6.03 0.67
N GLY A 339 4.00 -7.06 0.94
CA GLY A 339 4.93 -7.09 2.07
C GLY A 339 5.93 -5.93 2.07
N LEU A 340 6.55 -5.61 0.93
CA LEU A 340 7.52 -4.50 0.84
C LEU A 340 6.86 -3.13 0.91
N THR A 341 5.66 -2.97 0.36
CA THR A 341 4.88 -1.73 0.52
C THR A 341 4.56 -1.49 1.99
N LEU A 342 4.15 -2.54 2.70
CA LEU A 342 3.88 -2.50 4.14
C LEU A 342 5.14 -2.14 4.92
N VAL A 343 6.29 -2.74 4.59
CA VAL A 343 7.60 -2.40 5.17
C VAL A 343 7.89 -0.90 5.02
N ARG A 344 7.79 -0.35 3.80
CA ARG A 344 8.03 1.09 3.56
C ARG A 344 7.13 1.97 4.40
N GLN A 345 5.86 1.68 4.45
CA GLN A 345 4.87 2.47 5.17
C GLN A 345 5.08 2.40 6.69
N LEU A 346 5.26 1.19 7.24
CA LEU A 346 5.51 1.03 8.67
C LEU A 346 6.81 1.71 9.11
N VAL A 347 7.88 1.60 8.32
CA VAL A 347 9.14 2.29 8.58
C VAL A 347 8.96 3.82 8.54
N GLN A 348 8.22 4.35 7.57
CA GLN A 348 7.90 5.78 7.49
C GLN A 348 7.07 6.27 8.68
N LEU A 349 6.09 5.50 9.13
CA LEU A 349 5.31 5.82 10.33
C LEU A 349 6.16 5.87 11.60
N HIS A 350 7.28 5.12 11.65
CA HIS A 350 8.28 5.20 12.72
C HIS A 350 9.31 6.33 12.52
N GLY A 351 9.09 7.24 11.54
CA GLY A 351 10.03 8.33 11.23
C GLY A 351 11.32 7.86 10.55
N GLY A 352 11.33 6.61 10.03
CA GLY A 352 12.48 6.00 9.38
C GLY A 352 12.41 6.02 7.85
N GLN A 353 13.40 5.38 7.23
CA GLN A 353 13.51 5.21 5.80
C GLN A 353 13.94 3.78 5.46
N VAL A 354 13.44 3.23 4.35
CA VAL A 354 13.89 1.95 3.80
C VAL A 354 14.36 2.14 2.36
N THR A 355 15.46 1.47 2.01
CA THR A 355 16.02 1.43 0.66
C THR A 355 16.36 -0.01 0.28
N ALA A 356 16.41 -0.29 -1.02
CA ALA A 356 16.81 -1.57 -1.55
C ALA A 356 17.94 -1.39 -2.57
N ARG A 357 18.88 -2.32 -2.60
CA ARG A 357 19.98 -2.38 -3.57
C ARG A 357 20.12 -3.78 -4.12
N SER A 358 20.35 -3.88 -5.40
CA SER A 358 20.74 -5.12 -6.11
C SER A 358 21.52 -4.73 -7.36
N ASN A 359 22.49 -5.53 -7.73
CA ASN A 359 23.27 -5.33 -8.97
C ASN A 359 22.67 -6.10 -10.15
N GLY A 360 21.42 -6.56 -10.04
CA GLY A 360 20.72 -7.32 -11.04
C GLY A 360 20.52 -8.80 -10.67
N THR A 361 20.02 -9.57 -11.64
CA THR A 361 19.69 -10.98 -11.43
C THR A 361 20.93 -11.81 -11.09
N GLY A 362 20.82 -12.70 -10.09
CA GLY A 362 21.89 -13.59 -9.65
C GLY A 362 22.90 -12.96 -8.68
N THR A 363 22.70 -11.71 -8.26
CA THR A 363 23.67 -11.01 -7.38
C THR A 363 23.19 -10.85 -5.94
N GLY A 364 22.01 -11.36 -5.61
CA GLY A 364 21.36 -11.14 -4.33
C GLY A 364 20.78 -9.74 -4.20
N SER A 365 20.27 -9.46 -3.02
CA SER A 365 19.72 -8.13 -2.69
C SER A 365 20.08 -7.69 -1.28
N GLU A 366 20.01 -6.37 -1.04
CA GLU A 366 20.23 -5.75 0.25
C GLU A 366 19.13 -4.74 0.52
N PHE A 367 18.45 -4.91 1.65
CA PHE A 367 17.47 -3.97 2.18
C PHE A 367 18.05 -3.26 3.39
N GLU A 368 18.07 -1.94 3.37
CA GLU A 368 18.58 -1.09 4.45
C GLU A 368 17.41 -0.31 5.08
N VAL A 369 17.18 -0.51 6.38
CA VAL A 369 16.17 0.20 7.18
C VAL A 369 16.88 1.11 8.17
N ARG A 370 16.53 2.40 8.16
CA ARG A 370 17.03 3.43 9.06
C ARG A 370 15.92 3.86 10.01
N LEU A 371 16.15 3.77 11.31
CA LEU A 371 15.19 4.15 12.34
C LEU A 371 15.82 5.14 13.32
N PRO A 372 15.12 6.23 13.72
CA PRO A 372 15.65 7.19 14.68
C PRO A 372 15.75 6.56 16.07
N LEU A 373 16.91 6.70 16.71
CA LEU A 373 17.13 6.25 18.09
C LEU A 373 16.80 7.34 19.09
N LEU A 374 16.30 6.95 20.24
CA LEU A 374 16.10 7.85 21.37
C LEU A 374 17.43 8.24 21.99
N HIS A 375 17.56 9.51 22.31
CA HIS A 375 18.69 10.03 23.08
C HIS A 375 18.41 9.70 24.57
N LEU A 376 19.08 8.70 25.10
CA LEU A 376 18.93 8.34 26.49
C LEU A 376 20.25 8.56 27.24
N MET A 377 20.20 9.42 28.24
CA MET A 377 21.08 9.31 29.38
C MET A 377 20.68 8.02 30.14
N GLU A 378 21.66 7.22 30.47
CA GLU A 378 21.51 5.89 31.06
C GLU A 378 20.70 5.91 32.37
N GLU A 379 19.60 5.15 32.42
CA GLU A 379 19.11 4.55 33.64
C GLU A 379 18.64 3.12 33.34
N PRO A 380 19.17 2.11 34.03
CA PRO A 380 18.77 0.73 33.84
C PRO A 380 17.52 0.42 34.67
N VAL A 381 16.37 0.24 34.01
CA VAL A 381 15.21 -0.39 34.68
C VAL A 381 15.11 -1.82 34.19
N ALA A 382 15.65 -2.71 35.01
CA ALA A 382 15.38 -4.14 34.93
C ALA A 382 13.96 -4.44 35.44
N LEU A 383 13.11 -4.95 34.58
CA LEU A 383 11.84 -5.57 35.00
C LEU A 383 12.07 -7.05 35.29
N PRO A 384 11.71 -7.56 36.45
CA PRO A 384 11.88 -8.97 36.78
C PRO A 384 10.79 -9.81 36.10
N LEU A 385 11.22 -10.79 35.30
CA LEU A 385 10.40 -11.90 34.84
C LEU A 385 10.13 -12.85 36.01
N SER A 386 9.00 -12.72 36.69
CA SER A 386 8.55 -13.73 37.63
C SER A 386 7.73 -14.79 36.90
N ARG A 387 8.24 -15.99 36.83
CA ARG A 387 7.46 -17.19 36.52
C ARG A 387 6.54 -17.45 37.68
N ARG A 388 5.25 -17.15 37.54
CA ARG A 388 4.21 -17.60 38.45
C ARG A 388 3.63 -18.93 37.97
N THR A 389 3.44 -19.84 38.92
CA THR A 389 2.79 -21.15 38.76
C THR A 389 1.35 -20.96 38.29
N ARG A 390 0.95 -21.73 37.26
CA ARG A 390 -0.43 -21.79 36.77
C ARG A 390 -1.39 -22.25 37.83
N ALA A 391 -2.25 -21.36 38.34
CA ALA A 391 -3.41 -21.72 39.13
C ALA A 391 -4.61 -21.97 38.22
N ALA A 392 -5.36 -23.04 38.46
CA ALA A 392 -6.64 -23.28 37.78
C ALA A 392 -7.60 -22.13 38.11
N ARG A 393 -8.23 -21.54 37.08
CA ARG A 393 -9.16 -20.41 37.21
C ARG A 393 -10.55 -20.78 36.74
N HIS A 394 -11.54 -20.09 37.25
CA HIS A 394 -12.91 -20.15 36.75
C HIS A 394 -13.13 -19.02 35.73
N ILE A 395 -13.34 -19.38 34.47
CA ILE A 395 -13.40 -18.48 33.35
C ILE A 395 -14.78 -18.55 32.69
N LEU A 396 -15.40 -17.39 32.41
CA LEU A 396 -16.57 -17.29 31.56
C LEU A 396 -16.14 -16.86 30.16
N LEU A 397 -16.54 -17.59 29.13
CA LEU A 397 -16.32 -17.26 27.72
C LEU A 397 -17.66 -16.90 27.07
N VAL A 398 -17.76 -15.67 26.53
CA VAL A 398 -18.91 -15.17 25.77
C VAL A 398 -18.52 -14.95 24.34
N GLU A 399 -18.97 -15.83 23.45
CA GLU A 399 -18.63 -15.84 22.01
C GLU A 399 -19.85 -16.39 21.24
N ASP A 400 -20.31 -15.69 20.21
CA ASP A 400 -21.51 -16.07 19.45
C ASP A 400 -21.24 -17.19 18.42
N ASN A 401 -20.03 -17.22 17.86
CA ASN A 401 -19.64 -18.26 16.91
C ASN A 401 -19.45 -19.60 17.63
N PRO A 402 -20.25 -20.66 17.30
CA PRO A 402 -20.21 -21.94 18.00
C PRO A 402 -18.87 -22.65 17.89
N ASP A 403 -18.21 -22.58 16.72
CA ASP A 403 -16.93 -23.28 16.49
C ASP A 403 -15.79 -22.58 17.23
N ALA A 404 -15.75 -21.22 17.19
CA ALA A 404 -14.78 -20.43 17.94
C ALA A 404 -14.95 -20.63 19.44
N ARG A 405 -16.18 -20.62 19.94
CA ARG A 405 -16.53 -20.87 21.32
C ARG A 405 -16.06 -22.24 21.81
N GLN A 406 -16.33 -23.29 21.01
CA GLN A 406 -15.93 -24.65 21.35
C GLN A 406 -14.40 -24.80 21.37
N ALA A 407 -13.72 -24.31 20.32
CA ALA A 407 -12.25 -24.39 20.24
C ALA A 407 -11.56 -23.65 21.40
N MET A 408 -12.05 -22.45 21.73
CA MET A 408 -11.51 -21.65 22.84
C MET A 408 -11.76 -22.33 24.20
N ARG A 409 -12.95 -22.87 24.39
CA ARG A 409 -13.28 -23.66 25.60
C ARG A 409 -12.33 -24.83 25.78
N GLU A 410 -12.16 -25.67 24.74
CA GLU A 410 -11.28 -26.84 24.81
C GLU A 410 -9.83 -26.46 25.10
N LEU A 411 -9.34 -25.35 24.47
CA LEU A 411 -8.00 -24.81 24.72
C LEU A 411 -7.81 -24.41 26.19
N LEU A 412 -8.76 -23.69 26.78
CA LEU A 412 -8.70 -23.25 28.18
C LEU A 412 -8.82 -24.41 29.15
N GLU A 413 -9.69 -25.39 28.85
CA GLU A 413 -9.83 -26.62 29.64
C GLU A 413 -8.56 -27.48 29.58
N LEU A 414 -7.90 -27.57 28.41
CA LEU A 414 -6.61 -28.24 28.23
C LEU A 414 -5.50 -27.62 29.12
N TRP A 415 -5.58 -26.32 29.38
CA TRP A 415 -4.66 -25.61 30.27
C TRP A 415 -5.02 -25.73 31.76
N GLY A 416 -6.12 -26.47 32.07
CA GLY A 416 -6.54 -26.78 33.43
C GLY A 416 -7.49 -25.76 34.06
N HIS A 417 -8.10 -24.87 33.23
CA HIS A 417 -9.11 -23.93 33.73
C HIS A 417 -10.52 -24.52 33.72
N HIS A 418 -11.41 -24.00 34.55
CA HIS A 418 -12.85 -24.31 34.54
C HIS A 418 -13.57 -23.29 33.67
N VAL A 419 -14.23 -23.72 32.59
CA VAL A 419 -14.81 -22.81 31.58
C VAL A 419 -16.32 -22.95 31.50
N GLU A 420 -17.02 -21.86 31.85
CA GLU A 420 -18.43 -21.67 31.50
C GLU A 420 -18.54 -20.94 30.18
N VAL A 421 -19.52 -21.28 29.34
CA VAL A 421 -19.70 -20.67 28.01
C VAL A 421 -21.08 -20.05 27.87
N ALA A 422 -21.15 -18.91 27.17
CA ALA A 422 -22.39 -18.25 26.80
C ALA A 422 -22.37 -17.91 25.30
N PRO A 423 -23.46 -18.16 24.55
CA PRO A 423 -23.55 -17.87 23.13
C PRO A 423 -23.91 -16.42 22.81
N ASP A 424 -24.32 -15.64 23.80
CA ASP A 424 -24.72 -14.25 23.64
C ASP A 424 -24.48 -13.43 24.92
N GLY A 425 -24.60 -12.11 24.80
CA GLY A 425 -24.32 -11.20 25.89
C GLY A 425 -25.29 -11.31 27.06
N LEU A 426 -26.57 -11.63 26.84
CA LEU A 426 -27.58 -11.76 27.90
C LEU A 426 -27.28 -12.97 28.80
N GLN A 427 -27.05 -14.13 28.17
CA GLN A 427 -26.66 -15.34 28.93
C GLN A 427 -25.30 -15.16 29.60
N GLY A 428 -24.37 -14.42 28.95
CA GLY A 428 -23.08 -14.07 29.56
C GLY A 428 -23.24 -13.30 30.86
N VAL A 429 -24.09 -12.28 30.90
CA VAL A 429 -24.38 -11.51 32.12
C VAL A 429 -25.05 -12.39 33.20
N GLU A 430 -26.05 -13.20 32.83
CA GLU A 430 -26.75 -14.09 33.76
C GLU A 430 -25.79 -15.12 34.40
N LEU A 431 -24.94 -15.75 33.60
CA LEU A 431 -23.95 -16.71 34.07
C LEU A 431 -22.93 -16.06 34.98
N ALA A 432 -22.41 -14.88 34.61
CA ALA A 432 -21.45 -14.15 35.44
C ALA A 432 -21.99 -13.80 36.83
N VAL A 433 -23.24 -13.34 36.89
CA VAL A 433 -23.92 -13.01 38.15
C VAL A 433 -24.12 -14.28 39.03
N LYS A 434 -24.54 -15.39 38.39
CA LYS A 434 -24.85 -16.65 39.05
C LYS A 434 -23.59 -17.40 39.50
N LYS A 435 -22.57 -17.46 38.66
CA LYS A 435 -21.39 -18.31 38.86
C LYS A 435 -20.18 -17.60 39.46
N ARG A 436 -20.16 -16.24 39.39
CA ARG A 436 -19.06 -15.41 39.88
C ARG A 436 -17.69 -15.89 39.40
N PRO A 437 -17.43 -15.97 38.09
CA PRO A 437 -16.12 -16.37 37.58
C PRO A 437 -15.05 -15.32 37.95
N GLU A 438 -13.78 -15.76 38.06
CA GLU A 438 -12.64 -14.87 38.30
C GLU A 438 -12.34 -13.97 37.07
N LEU A 439 -12.62 -14.51 35.87
CA LEU A 439 -12.32 -13.88 34.60
C LEU A 439 -13.47 -14.09 33.61
N ALA A 440 -13.80 -13.06 32.85
CA ALA A 440 -14.69 -13.18 31.69
C ALA A 440 -13.98 -12.71 30.39
N LEU A 441 -13.92 -13.61 29.45
CA LEU A 441 -13.49 -13.36 28.07
C LEU A 441 -14.75 -13.06 27.23
N VAL A 442 -14.89 -11.84 26.72
CA VAL A 442 -16.13 -11.39 26.09
C VAL A 442 -15.85 -10.86 24.69
N ASP A 443 -16.47 -11.47 23.68
CA ASP A 443 -16.46 -10.90 22.34
C ASP A 443 -17.24 -9.58 22.31
N ILE A 444 -16.65 -8.59 21.64
CA ILE A 444 -17.31 -7.30 21.44
C ILE A 444 -18.41 -7.40 20.38
N GLY A 445 -18.26 -8.25 19.38
CA GLY A 445 -19.15 -8.39 18.22
C GLY A 445 -20.44 -9.17 18.46
N LEU A 446 -20.90 -9.32 19.69
CA LEU A 446 -22.07 -10.14 20.03
C LEU A 446 -23.38 -9.57 19.45
N PRO A 447 -24.29 -10.44 18.99
CA PRO A 447 -25.62 -10.02 18.54
C PRO A 447 -26.51 -9.64 19.73
N GLY A 448 -27.36 -8.63 19.53
CA GLY A 448 -28.32 -8.15 20.55
C GLY A 448 -27.66 -7.27 21.58
N LEU A 449 -27.11 -7.84 22.66
CA LEU A 449 -26.35 -7.13 23.68
C LEU A 449 -24.86 -7.21 23.34
N ASP A 450 -24.30 -6.12 22.80
CA ASP A 450 -22.89 -6.04 22.43
C ASP A 450 -21.95 -6.18 23.63
N GLY A 451 -20.70 -6.57 23.41
CA GLY A 451 -19.74 -6.81 24.48
C GLY A 451 -19.46 -5.57 25.35
N TYR A 452 -19.56 -4.36 24.82
CA TYR A 452 -19.40 -3.14 25.62
C TYR A 452 -20.53 -3.00 26.65
N ARG A 453 -21.76 -3.26 26.26
CA ARG A 453 -22.90 -3.27 27.17
C ARG A 453 -22.83 -4.40 28.16
N VAL A 454 -22.36 -5.59 27.75
CA VAL A 454 -22.08 -6.72 28.68
C VAL A 454 -21.13 -6.26 29.77
N ALA A 455 -20.03 -5.58 29.44
CA ALA A 455 -19.09 -5.10 30.44
C ALA A 455 -19.72 -4.08 31.42
N GLN A 456 -20.49 -3.11 30.91
CA GLN A 456 -21.21 -2.12 31.72
C GLN A 456 -22.21 -2.77 32.68
N GLU A 457 -22.98 -3.74 32.20
CA GLU A 457 -23.93 -4.51 33.03
C GLU A 457 -23.21 -5.31 34.12
N LEU A 458 -22.08 -5.96 33.78
CA LEU A 458 -21.28 -6.71 34.72
C LEU A 458 -20.65 -5.80 35.78
N ARG A 459 -20.14 -4.62 35.41
CA ARG A 459 -19.63 -3.64 36.38
C ARG A 459 -20.72 -3.13 37.31
N THR A 460 -21.94 -2.97 36.80
CA THR A 460 -23.08 -2.55 37.61
C THR A 460 -23.55 -3.61 38.60
N ARG A 461 -23.60 -4.90 38.15
CA ARG A 461 -24.20 -6.00 38.96
C ARG A 461 -23.19 -6.75 39.82
N VAL A 462 -21.93 -6.83 39.36
CA VAL A 462 -20.90 -7.67 40.00
C VAL A 462 -19.72 -6.82 40.53
N GLY A 463 -19.56 -5.62 40.03
CA GLY A 463 -18.46 -4.72 40.39
C GLY A 463 -17.12 -5.10 39.74
N ASN A 464 -16.04 -4.94 40.51
CA ASN A 464 -14.67 -5.21 40.05
C ASN A 464 -14.15 -6.60 40.46
N ASP A 465 -15.03 -7.45 41.03
CA ASP A 465 -14.64 -8.80 41.49
C ASP A 465 -14.32 -9.76 40.33
N ILE A 466 -14.80 -9.44 39.13
CA ILE A 466 -14.51 -10.20 37.88
C ILE A 466 -13.56 -9.39 37.02
N ARG A 467 -12.46 -10.02 36.57
CA ARG A 467 -11.60 -9.46 35.54
C ARG A 467 -12.29 -9.58 34.17
N LEU A 468 -12.41 -8.46 33.43
CA LEU A 468 -13.06 -8.44 32.13
C LEU A 468 -12.02 -8.26 31.03
N VAL A 469 -11.96 -9.21 30.10
CA VAL A 469 -11.08 -9.15 28.92
C VAL A 469 -11.94 -9.09 27.65
N ALA A 470 -11.80 -8.04 26.88
CA ALA A 470 -12.47 -7.91 25.60
C ALA A 470 -11.75 -8.73 24.51
N ILE A 471 -12.51 -9.47 23.71
CA ILE A 471 -12.04 -10.09 22.47
C ILE A 471 -12.59 -9.24 21.34
N THR A 472 -11.72 -8.63 20.50
CA THR A 472 -12.13 -7.65 19.51
C THR A 472 -11.56 -7.95 18.13
N GLY A 473 -12.36 -7.77 17.06
CA GLY A 473 -11.89 -7.79 15.69
C GLY A 473 -11.14 -6.50 15.27
N TYR A 474 -11.15 -5.47 16.13
CA TYR A 474 -10.55 -4.17 15.85
C TYR A 474 -9.45 -3.84 16.86
N GLY A 475 -8.20 -3.88 16.41
CA GLY A 475 -7.01 -3.61 17.24
C GLY A 475 -6.56 -2.14 17.31
N GLY A 476 -7.40 -1.16 16.98
CA GLY A 476 -7.05 0.27 17.01
C GLY A 476 -7.17 0.92 18.39
N PRO A 477 -6.52 2.10 18.62
CA PRO A 477 -6.60 2.86 19.87
C PRO A 477 -8.03 3.21 20.28
N GLU A 478 -8.89 3.54 19.32
CA GLU A 478 -10.31 3.82 19.57
C GLU A 478 -11.05 2.61 20.17
N GLY A 479 -10.70 1.39 19.72
CA GLY A 479 -11.26 0.15 20.25
C GLY A 479 -10.80 -0.12 21.68
N HIS A 480 -9.52 0.14 21.97
CA HIS A 480 -8.93 0.02 23.30
C HIS A 480 -9.55 1.00 24.29
N ASP A 481 -9.56 2.30 23.95
CA ASP A 481 -10.16 3.34 24.79
C ASP A 481 -11.64 3.10 25.05
N ARG A 482 -12.35 2.62 24.03
CA ARG A 482 -13.77 2.28 24.15
C ARG A 482 -13.98 1.08 25.05
N ALA A 483 -13.12 0.06 24.97
CA ALA A 483 -13.18 -1.11 25.85
C ALA A 483 -12.91 -0.71 27.31
N LEU A 484 -11.86 0.09 27.58
CA LEU A 484 -11.57 0.61 28.92
C LEU A 484 -12.72 1.47 29.48
N LYS A 485 -13.27 2.38 28.69
CA LYS A 485 -14.43 3.21 29.08
C LYS A 485 -15.70 2.38 29.36
N ALA A 486 -15.85 1.24 28.70
CA ALA A 486 -16.94 0.32 28.93
C ALA A 486 -16.75 -0.55 30.20
N GLY A 487 -15.55 -0.54 30.79
CA GLY A 487 -15.24 -1.26 32.02
C GLY A 487 -14.42 -2.53 31.83
N PHE A 488 -13.86 -2.81 30.66
CA PHE A 488 -12.89 -3.90 30.51
C PHE A 488 -11.55 -3.55 31.17
N ASP A 489 -10.88 -4.55 31.72
CA ASP A 489 -9.54 -4.42 32.29
C ASP A 489 -8.45 -4.58 31.24
N LEU A 490 -8.69 -5.47 30.26
CA LEU A 490 -7.75 -5.83 29.19
C LEU A 490 -8.51 -6.12 27.88
N HIS A 491 -7.77 -6.19 26.77
CA HIS A 491 -8.32 -6.63 25.49
C HIS A 491 -7.33 -7.50 24.72
N ILE A 492 -7.87 -8.40 23.88
CA ILE A 492 -7.14 -9.25 22.93
C ILE A 492 -7.76 -9.04 21.55
N VAL A 493 -6.94 -9.05 20.52
CA VAL A 493 -7.38 -8.88 19.12
C VAL A 493 -7.57 -10.25 18.47
N LYS A 494 -8.69 -10.44 17.75
CA LYS A 494 -8.92 -11.61 16.91
C LYS A 494 -8.00 -11.56 15.65
N PRO A 495 -7.42 -12.71 15.21
CA PRO A 495 -7.55 -14.03 15.77
C PRO A 495 -6.75 -14.20 17.08
N VAL A 496 -7.38 -14.76 18.11
CA VAL A 496 -6.75 -14.98 19.43
C VAL A 496 -5.65 -16.04 19.30
N LYS A 497 -4.41 -15.63 19.51
CA LYS A 497 -3.27 -16.56 19.49
C LYS A 497 -3.15 -17.28 20.83
N PRO A 498 -3.01 -18.63 20.84
CA PRO A 498 -2.89 -19.38 22.10
C PRO A 498 -1.80 -18.86 23.02
N ASP A 499 -0.61 -18.53 22.49
CA ASP A 499 0.52 -18.02 23.30
C ASP A 499 0.26 -16.63 23.90
N GLU A 500 -0.55 -15.78 23.24
CA GLU A 500 -0.93 -14.47 23.73
C GLU A 500 -1.95 -14.61 24.88
N LEU A 501 -2.93 -15.47 24.69
CA LEU A 501 -3.93 -15.80 25.71
C LEU A 501 -3.28 -16.43 26.94
N ASP A 502 -2.34 -17.37 26.76
CA ASP A 502 -1.60 -18.01 27.87
C ASP A 502 -0.77 -16.99 28.66
N ARG A 503 -0.06 -16.08 27.96
CA ARG A 503 0.69 -14.98 28.61
C ARG A 503 -0.24 -14.06 29.39
N LEU A 504 -1.39 -13.70 28.83
CA LEU A 504 -2.36 -12.84 29.50
C LEU A 504 -2.87 -13.52 30.80
N LEU A 505 -3.29 -14.79 30.71
CA LEU A 505 -3.79 -15.56 31.83
C LEU A 505 -2.73 -15.77 32.93
N SER A 506 -1.46 -15.87 32.53
CA SER A 506 -0.33 -16.05 33.50
C SER A 506 0.03 -14.75 34.23
N ASN A 507 -0.31 -13.58 33.69
CA ASN A 507 -0.01 -12.27 34.27
C ASN A 507 -1.16 -11.67 35.09
N LEU A 508 -2.32 -12.29 35.07
CA LEU A 508 -3.48 -11.95 35.89
C LEU A 508 -3.44 -12.65 37.24
#